data_1f762b738891b1331994526114c684aa
#
_entry.id   1f762b738891b1331994526114c684aa
#
_cell.length_a   1.000
_cell.length_b   1.000
_cell.length_c   1.000
_cell.angle_alpha   90.00
_cell.angle_beta   90.00
_cell.angle_gamma   90.00
#
_symmetry.space_group_name_H-M   'P 1'
#
loop_
_entity.id
_entity.type
_entity.pdbx_description
1 polymer ?
#
loop_
_entity_poly.entity_id
_entity_poly.type
_entity_poly.pdbx_seq_one_letter_code
_entity_poly.pdbx_strand_id
1 'polypeptide(L)'
;LDEATPDELSDPRLPPDPLVPVGYEPKDTRASLTMLLGNVAVNLAVAGAVGALNRAVFKRRIVNIGATKWSLPVAMVAWDFLYYWDHRWMHEVRLFWANHVTHHSSERYNLSTALRQPWSGYLTSWVFLPMPLIGLPAHHVAKAGQLNLLYQYWIHTEAIDRLPKPIEAVFNTPSHHRVHHGANPQYLDKNYGGILIVWDKLFGTFEPEVRRIKYGLTKNIKTFNPIQIGYHEFIDIARDVRSTKGLRNKLGYVFRSPGWQPAATGEPANAA
;
A
#
# COMPACT_ATOMS: atom_id res chain seq x y z
N LEU A 1 12.54 29.55 -21.31
CA LEU A 1 11.48 28.58 -21.13
C LEU A 1 10.81 28.95 -19.81
N ASP A 2 9.66 29.62 -19.92
CA ASP A 2 8.88 30.02 -18.75
C ASP A 2 8.48 28.74 -18.00
N GLU A 3 8.87 28.65 -16.73
CA GLU A 3 8.40 27.60 -15.84
C GLU A 3 6.88 27.80 -15.69
N ALA A 4 6.09 26.78 -16.09
CA ALA A 4 4.65 26.79 -15.93
C ALA A 4 4.28 27.09 -14.47
N THR A 5 3.35 28.01 -14.28
CA THR A 5 2.91 28.39 -12.94
C THR A 5 2.28 27.18 -12.20
N PRO A 6 2.31 27.13 -10.86
CA PRO A 6 1.69 26.06 -10.09
C PRO A 6 0.23 25.77 -10.46
N ASP A 7 -0.51 26.77 -10.95
CA ASP A 7 -1.91 26.63 -11.37
C ASP A 7 -2.04 25.99 -12.77
N GLU A 8 -1.09 26.21 -13.68
CA GLU A 8 -1.08 25.57 -15.00
C GLU A 8 -0.73 24.08 -14.92
N LEU A 9 0.06 23.67 -13.95
CA LEU A 9 0.36 22.26 -13.67
C LEU A 9 -0.79 21.51 -13.00
N SER A 10 -1.88 22.17 -12.66
CA SER A 10 -3.00 21.66 -11.88
C SER A 10 -4.24 21.25 -12.70
N ASP A 11 -4.30 21.59 -13.98
CA ASP A 11 -5.46 21.22 -14.82
C ASP A 11 -5.32 19.78 -15.33
N PRO A 12 -6.19 18.84 -14.89
CA PRO A 12 -6.16 17.46 -15.37
C PRO A 12 -6.47 17.34 -16.88
N ARG A 13 -6.94 18.42 -17.52
CA ARG A 13 -7.19 18.49 -18.97
C ARG A 13 -5.95 18.87 -19.77
N LEU A 14 -4.86 19.31 -19.10
CA LEU A 14 -3.61 19.58 -19.78
C LEU A 14 -3.02 18.28 -20.36
N PRO A 15 -2.37 18.37 -21.53
CA PRO A 15 -1.67 17.23 -22.09
C PRO A 15 -0.68 16.69 -21.06
N PRO A 16 -0.40 15.37 -21.10
CA PRO A 16 0.56 14.75 -20.17
C PRO A 16 1.84 15.57 -20.11
N ASP A 17 2.27 15.93 -18.88
CA ASP A 17 3.60 16.50 -18.69
C ASP A 17 4.61 15.55 -19.34
N PRO A 18 5.39 15.97 -20.35
CA PRO A 18 6.36 15.11 -21.02
C PRO A 18 7.41 14.53 -20.05
N LEU A 19 7.53 15.10 -18.86
CA LEU A 19 8.40 14.59 -17.79
C LEU A 19 7.75 13.49 -16.94
N VAL A 20 6.42 13.26 -17.07
CA VAL A 20 5.71 12.18 -16.37
C VAL A 20 5.52 11.02 -17.34
N PRO A 21 6.23 9.89 -17.15
CA PRO A 21 6.12 8.74 -18.02
C PRO A 21 4.72 8.11 -17.95
N VAL A 22 4.04 7.96 -19.08
CA VAL A 22 2.72 7.33 -19.20
C VAL A 22 2.78 5.96 -19.88
N GLY A 23 1.74 5.14 -19.66
CA GLY A 23 1.57 3.85 -20.34
C GLY A 23 2.52 2.76 -19.82
N TYR A 24 2.80 1.77 -20.68
CA TYR A 24 3.60 0.60 -20.33
C TYR A 24 5.04 0.75 -20.80
N GLU A 25 5.97 0.35 -19.95
CA GLU A 25 7.40 0.19 -20.28
C GLU A 25 7.74 -1.31 -20.14
N PRO A 26 8.29 -1.97 -21.16
CA PRO A 26 8.47 -3.43 -21.15
C PRO A 26 9.33 -3.96 -20.00
N LYS A 27 10.39 -3.25 -19.62
CA LYS A 27 11.26 -3.66 -18.49
C LYS A 27 10.54 -3.52 -17.15
N ASP A 28 9.77 -2.44 -16.97
CA ASP A 28 8.98 -2.21 -15.78
C ASP A 28 7.86 -3.24 -15.64
N THR A 29 7.12 -3.50 -16.73
CA THR A 29 6.08 -4.53 -16.78
C THR A 29 6.64 -5.92 -16.47
N ARG A 30 7.81 -6.28 -17.06
CA ARG A 30 8.48 -7.55 -16.76
C ARG A 30 8.91 -7.64 -15.30
N ALA A 31 9.43 -6.56 -14.73
CA ALA A 31 9.76 -6.51 -13.30
C ALA A 31 8.51 -6.75 -12.44
N SER A 32 7.39 -6.09 -12.74
CA SER A 32 6.11 -6.26 -12.05
C SER A 32 5.60 -7.70 -12.11
N LEU A 33 5.64 -8.34 -13.29
CA LEU A 33 5.28 -9.76 -13.46
C LEU A 33 6.21 -10.70 -12.68
N THR A 34 7.51 -10.42 -12.67
CA THR A 34 8.47 -11.21 -11.88
C THR A 34 8.20 -11.07 -10.37
N MET A 35 7.85 -9.86 -9.91
CA MET A 35 7.45 -9.63 -8.52
C MET A 35 6.18 -10.41 -8.17
N LEU A 36 5.18 -10.46 -9.05
CA LEU A 36 3.98 -11.29 -8.86
C LEU A 36 4.33 -12.77 -8.72
N LEU A 37 5.15 -13.32 -9.63
CA LEU A 37 5.53 -14.74 -9.59
C LEU A 37 6.24 -15.10 -8.29
N GLY A 38 7.18 -14.27 -7.84
CA GLY A 38 7.85 -14.45 -6.56
C GLY A 38 6.90 -14.32 -5.37
N ASN A 39 5.96 -13.36 -5.40
CA ASN A 39 4.92 -13.24 -4.38
C ASN A 39 4.05 -14.49 -4.30
N VAL A 40 3.58 -15.02 -5.43
CA VAL A 40 2.80 -16.28 -5.47
C VAL A 40 3.61 -17.43 -4.89
N ALA A 41 4.88 -17.59 -5.28
CA ALA A 41 5.73 -18.67 -4.78
C ALA A 41 5.93 -18.60 -3.25
N VAL A 42 6.19 -17.39 -2.71
CA VAL A 42 6.34 -17.20 -1.26
C VAL A 42 5.01 -17.46 -0.54
N ASN A 43 3.90 -16.92 -1.05
CA ASN A 43 2.58 -17.16 -0.45
C ASN A 43 2.21 -18.63 -0.41
N LEU A 44 2.50 -19.40 -1.45
CA LEU A 44 2.33 -20.85 -1.46
C LEU A 44 3.22 -21.54 -0.40
N ALA A 45 4.47 -21.11 -0.26
CA ALA A 45 5.40 -21.67 0.72
C ALA A 45 4.93 -21.43 2.16
N VAL A 46 4.38 -20.25 2.48
CA VAL A 46 3.94 -19.89 3.84
C VAL A 46 2.48 -20.24 4.13
N ALA A 47 1.68 -20.59 3.12
CA ALA A 47 0.23 -20.81 3.25
C ALA A 47 -0.14 -21.82 4.36
N GLY A 48 0.66 -22.87 4.51
CA GLY A 48 0.46 -23.88 5.57
C GLY A 48 0.57 -23.29 6.97
N ALA A 49 1.60 -22.47 7.20
CA ALA A 49 1.84 -21.83 8.50
C ALA A 49 0.78 -20.77 8.81
N VAL A 50 0.46 -19.91 7.85
CA VAL A 50 -0.59 -18.89 7.97
C VAL A 50 -1.94 -19.55 8.24
N GLY A 51 -2.26 -20.61 7.50
CA GLY A 51 -3.48 -21.40 7.70
C GLY A 51 -3.54 -22.07 9.06
N ALA A 52 -2.43 -22.59 9.58
CA ALA A 52 -2.34 -23.18 10.91
C ALA A 52 -2.58 -22.12 12.01
N LEU A 53 -1.98 -20.95 11.88
CA LEU A 53 -2.19 -19.82 12.78
C LEU A 53 -3.67 -19.38 12.80
N ASN A 54 -4.27 -19.20 11.63
CA ASN A 54 -5.68 -18.84 11.52
C ASN A 54 -6.60 -19.88 12.18
N ARG A 55 -6.33 -21.20 11.98
CA ARG A 55 -7.08 -22.27 12.65
C ARG A 55 -6.88 -22.26 14.17
N ALA A 56 -5.67 -21.96 14.65
CA ALA A 56 -5.39 -21.89 16.09
C ALA A 56 -6.14 -20.72 16.75
N VAL A 57 -6.19 -19.56 16.09
CA VAL A 57 -6.97 -18.40 16.53
C VAL A 57 -8.47 -18.70 16.47
N PHE A 58 -8.95 -19.28 15.36
CA PHE A 58 -10.37 -19.66 15.22
C PHE A 58 -10.85 -20.63 16.32
N LYS A 59 -9.99 -21.57 16.78
CA LYS A 59 -10.32 -22.44 17.93
C LYS A 59 -10.52 -21.66 19.23
N ARG A 60 -9.91 -20.47 19.36
CA ARG A 60 -10.02 -19.58 20.54
C ARG A 60 -11.00 -18.42 20.31
N ARG A 61 -11.85 -18.50 19.30
CA ARG A 61 -12.80 -17.45 18.96
C ARG A 61 -13.66 -17.05 20.15
N ILE A 62 -13.86 -15.75 20.30
CA ILE A 62 -14.68 -15.14 21.37
C ILE A 62 -16.15 -15.02 20.98
N VAL A 63 -16.43 -15.01 19.67
CA VAL A 63 -17.76 -15.00 19.07
C VAL A 63 -17.75 -16.04 17.95
N ASN A 64 -18.90 -16.53 17.53
CA ASN A 64 -19.00 -17.47 16.41
C ASN A 64 -20.02 -16.96 15.38
N ILE A 65 -19.55 -16.14 14.44
CA ILE A 65 -20.38 -15.71 13.32
C ILE A 65 -20.77 -16.90 12.43
N GLY A 66 -19.89 -17.90 12.33
CA GLY A 66 -20.13 -19.15 11.60
C GLY A 66 -20.29 -18.95 10.09
N ALA A 67 -20.72 -20.01 9.40
CA ALA A 67 -20.98 -20.01 7.96
C ALA A 67 -22.46 -19.76 7.70
N THR A 68 -22.86 -18.51 7.56
CA THR A 68 -24.21 -18.05 7.20
C THR A 68 -24.19 -17.32 5.88
N LYS A 69 -25.35 -16.98 5.31
CA LYS A 69 -25.45 -16.14 4.12
C LYS A 69 -24.84 -14.73 4.30
N TRP A 70 -24.69 -14.28 5.55
CA TRP A 70 -24.12 -12.97 5.89
C TRP A 70 -22.61 -13.02 6.18
N SER A 71 -22.04 -14.21 6.36
CA SER A 71 -20.62 -14.32 6.76
C SER A 71 -19.66 -13.75 5.73
N LEU A 72 -19.93 -13.90 4.43
CA LEU A 72 -19.09 -13.31 3.39
C LEU A 72 -19.25 -11.79 3.32
N PRO A 73 -20.45 -11.18 3.28
CA PRO A 73 -20.60 -9.73 3.40
C PRO A 73 -19.91 -9.14 4.63
N VAL A 74 -20.07 -9.73 5.80
CA VAL A 74 -19.39 -9.31 7.04
C VAL A 74 -17.88 -9.46 6.88
N ALA A 75 -17.38 -10.56 6.31
CA ALA A 75 -15.97 -10.74 6.05
C ALA A 75 -15.41 -9.70 5.08
N MET A 76 -16.17 -9.30 4.05
CA MET A 76 -15.76 -8.26 3.11
C MET A 76 -15.55 -6.91 3.81
N VAL A 77 -16.53 -6.49 4.63
CA VAL A 77 -16.44 -5.21 5.36
C VAL A 77 -15.31 -5.26 6.40
N ALA A 78 -15.20 -6.37 7.16
CA ALA A 78 -14.16 -6.53 8.16
C ALA A 78 -12.76 -6.58 7.53
N TRP A 79 -12.61 -7.28 6.40
CA TRP A 79 -11.35 -7.31 5.65
C TRP A 79 -10.97 -5.91 5.19
N ASP A 80 -11.88 -5.20 4.55
CA ASP A 80 -11.63 -3.87 3.98
C ASP A 80 -11.28 -2.84 5.07
N PHE A 81 -11.93 -2.92 6.22
CA PHE A 81 -11.57 -2.12 7.40
C PHE A 81 -10.16 -2.44 7.92
N LEU A 82 -9.83 -3.73 8.08
CA LEU A 82 -8.50 -4.14 8.53
C LEU A 82 -7.43 -3.83 7.49
N TYR A 83 -7.77 -3.96 6.20
CA TYR A 83 -6.89 -3.57 5.10
C TYR A 83 -6.55 -2.09 5.13
N TYR A 84 -7.51 -1.20 5.42
CA TYR A 84 -7.23 0.23 5.59
C TYR A 84 -6.14 0.46 6.65
N TRP A 85 -6.22 -0.19 7.81
CA TRP A 85 -5.23 -0.05 8.87
C TRP A 85 -3.89 -0.69 8.52
N ASP A 86 -3.90 -1.88 7.92
CA ASP A 86 -2.70 -2.54 7.42
C ASP A 86 -1.97 -1.65 6.41
N HIS A 87 -2.69 -1.14 5.43
CA HIS A 87 -2.18 -0.29 4.37
C HIS A 87 -1.64 1.05 4.92
N ARG A 88 -2.37 1.67 5.84
CA ARG A 88 -1.93 2.87 6.54
C ARG A 88 -0.63 2.63 7.31
N TRP A 89 -0.54 1.56 8.08
CA TRP A 89 0.69 1.22 8.79
C TRP A 89 1.84 0.89 7.84
N MET A 90 1.57 0.30 6.68
CA MET A 90 2.57 0.08 5.64
C MET A 90 3.17 1.40 5.11
N HIS A 91 2.49 2.52 5.23
CA HIS A 91 3.02 3.84 4.89
C HIS A 91 3.64 4.58 6.08
N GLU A 92 3.06 4.45 7.27
CA GLU A 92 3.46 5.23 8.44
C GLU A 92 4.58 4.58 9.26
N VAL A 93 4.84 3.26 9.11
CA VAL A 93 5.87 2.52 9.85
C VAL A 93 6.92 1.98 8.88
N ARG A 94 8.17 2.42 9.01
CA ARG A 94 9.23 2.14 8.05
C ARG A 94 9.47 0.64 7.78
N LEU A 95 9.37 -0.22 8.81
CA LEU A 95 9.49 -1.66 8.62
C LEU A 95 8.39 -2.23 7.71
N PHE A 96 7.17 -1.72 7.85
CA PHE A 96 6.05 -2.15 7.01
C PHE A 96 6.08 -1.47 5.65
N TRP A 97 6.58 -0.23 5.58
CA TRP A 97 6.89 0.44 4.31
C TRP A 97 7.90 -0.35 3.49
N ALA A 98 8.93 -0.93 4.11
CA ALA A 98 9.90 -1.79 3.41
C ALA A 98 9.24 -2.99 2.69
N ASN A 99 8.09 -3.45 3.19
CA ASN A 99 7.25 -4.41 2.48
C ASN A 99 6.49 -3.75 1.31
N HIS A 100 5.92 -2.56 1.49
CA HIS A 100 4.98 -1.94 0.55
C HIS A 100 5.65 -1.04 -0.51
N VAL A 101 6.83 -0.50 -0.23
CA VAL A 101 7.59 0.36 -1.15
C VAL A 101 7.84 -0.31 -2.52
N THR A 102 7.94 -1.63 -2.55
CA THR A 102 7.98 -2.42 -3.79
C THR A 102 6.86 -2.05 -4.74
N HIS A 103 5.63 -1.98 -4.24
CA HIS A 103 4.42 -1.66 -4.99
C HIS A 103 4.46 -0.23 -5.54
N HIS A 104 4.92 0.73 -4.77
CA HIS A 104 5.04 2.14 -5.17
C HIS A 104 6.27 2.45 -6.03
N SER A 105 7.21 1.51 -6.21
CA SER A 105 8.50 1.76 -6.84
C SER A 105 8.46 1.92 -8.37
N SER A 106 7.33 1.66 -9.02
CA SER A 106 7.17 1.90 -10.46
C SER A 106 6.99 3.39 -10.74
N GLU A 107 7.77 3.93 -11.68
CA GLU A 107 7.59 5.28 -12.22
C GLU A 107 6.49 5.32 -13.31
N ARG A 108 5.83 4.19 -13.53
CA ARG A 108 4.68 4.01 -14.45
C ARG A 108 3.46 3.60 -13.64
N TYR A 109 2.28 4.01 -14.08
CA TYR A 109 1.03 3.63 -13.45
C TYR A 109 0.06 3.03 -14.45
N ASN A 110 -0.18 1.74 -14.30
CA ASN A 110 -1.03 0.95 -15.20
C ASN A 110 -1.36 -0.39 -14.53
N LEU A 111 -2.14 -1.26 -15.18
CA LEU A 111 -2.54 -2.55 -14.62
C LEU A 111 -1.36 -3.46 -14.21
N SER A 112 -0.17 -3.30 -14.80
CA SER A 112 1.00 -4.07 -14.37
C SER A 112 1.56 -3.57 -13.03
N THR A 113 1.28 -2.33 -12.63
CA THR A 113 1.65 -1.81 -11.30
C THR A 113 0.94 -2.58 -10.19
N ALA A 114 -0.34 -2.93 -10.39
CA ALA A 114 -1.08 -3.78 -9.46
C ALA A 114 -0.42 -5.15 -9.23
N LEU A 115 0.33 -5.65 -10.21
CA LEU A 115 1.02 -6.94 -10.15
C LEU A 115 2.41 -6.85 -9.48
N ARG A 116 2.89 -5.64 -9.18
CA ARG A 116 4.17 -5.42 -8.47
C ARG A 116 3.99 -5.67 -6.98
N GLN A 117 3.88 -6.94 -6.59
CA GLN A 117 3.57 -7.37 -5.24
C GLN A 117 4.85 -7.73 -4.45
N PRO A 118 4.95 -7.35 -3.17
CA PRO A 118 6.11 -7.67 -2.32
C PRO A 118 6.21 -9.17 -2.04
N TRP A 119 7.42 -9.65 -1.79
CA TRP A 119 7.67 -11.04 -1.38
C TRP A 119 7.58 -11.26 0.13
N SER A 120 7.41 -10.20 0.89
CA SER A 120 7.37 -10.16 2.36
C SER A 120 5.97 -9.90 2.94
N GLY A 121 4.89 -9.97 2.13
CA GLY A 121 3.52 -9.65 2.53
C GLY A 121 2.98 -10.45 3.74
N TYR A 122 3.56 -11.62 4.03
CA TYR A 122 3.23 -12.39 5.22
C TYR A 122 3.58 -11.69 6.55
N LEU A 123 4.47 -10.68 6.53
CA LEU A 123 4.87 -9.92 7.72
C LEU A 123 3.72 -9.17 8.37
N THR A 124 2.69 -8.79 7.61
CA THR A 124 1.51 -8.09 8.12
C THR A 124 0.25 -8.97 8.20
N SER A 125 0.34 -10.25 7.83
CA SER A 125 -0.81 -11.16 7.84
C SER A 125 -1.53 -11.29 9.20
N TRP A 126 -0.85 -10.98 10.30
CA TRP A 126 -1.39 -10.97 11.66
C TRP A 126 -2.48 -9.89 11.85
N VAL A 127 -2.50 -8.84 11.06
CA VAL A 127 -3.51 -7.77 11.11
C VAL A 127 -4.92 -8.34 10.86
N PHE A 128 -5.04 -9.42 10.12
CA PHE A 128 -6.31 -10.07 9.79
C PHE A 128 -6.76 -11.14 10.81
N LEU A 129 -5.97 -11.42 11.86
CA LEU A 129 -6.32 -12.38 12.91
C LEU A 129 -7.59 -12.03 13.73
N PRO A 130 -8.02 -10.78 13.87
CA PRO A 130 -9.33 -10.49 14.44
C PRO A 130 -10.49 -11.18 13.73
N MET A 131 -10.39 -11.45 12.42
CA MET A 131 -11.47 -12.12 11.67
C MET A 131 -11.75 -13.57 12.13
N PRO A 132 -10.75 -14.47 12.18
CA PRO A 132 -10.98 -15.79 12.78
C PRO A 132 -11.29 -15.71 14.28
N LEU A 133 -10.83 -14.69 15.02
CA LEU A 133 -11.13 -14.53 16.44
C LEU A 133 -12.62 -14.22 16.69
N ILE A 134 -13.29 -13.49 15.80
CA ILE A 134 -14.74 -13.27 15.83
C ILE A 134 -15.53 -14.44 15.15
N GLY A 135 -14.87 -15.52 14.82
CA GLY A 135 -15.50 -16.74 14.31
C GLY A 135 -15.91 -16.69 12.84
N LEU A 136 -15.28 -15.83 12.01
CA LEU A 136 -15.44 -15.89 10.57
C LEU A 136 -14.70 -17.12 10.01
N PRO A 137 -15.36 -17.95 9.17
CA PRO A 137 -14.72 -19.11 8.56
C PRO A 137 -13.53 -18.75 7.69
N ALA A 138 -12.45 -19.53 7.76
CA ALA A 138 -11.21 -19.27 7.04
C ALA A 138 -11.39 -19.09 5.51
N HIS A 139 -12.31 -19.85 4.90
CA HIS A 139 -12.61 -19.72 3.48
C HIS A 139 -13.30 -18.39 3.12
N HIS A 140 -14.13 -17.81 4.01
CA HIS A 140 -14.71 -16.47 3.82
C HIS A 140 -13.66 -15.38 4.02
N VAL A 141 -12.76 -15.53 5.00
CA VAL A 141 -11.61 -14.62 5.19
C VAL A 141 -10.74 -14.59 3.94
N ALA A 142 -10.35 -15.77 3.44
CA ALA A 142 -9.55 -15.88 2.23
C ALA A 142 -10.26 -15.29 0.98
N LYS A 143 -11.56 -15.57 0.83
CA LYS A 143 -12.35 -15.06 -0.29
C LYS A 143 -12.52 -13.54 -0.22
N ALA A 144 -12.72 -12.98 0.97
CA ALA A 144 -12.78 -11.53 1.16
C ALA A 144 -11.47 -10.86 0.71
N GLY A 145 -10.31 -11.40 1.10
CA GLY A 145 -9.01 -10.90 0.65
C GLY A 145 -8.83 -10.98 -0.86
N GLN A 146 -9.19 -12.12 -1.47
CA GLN A 146 -9.12 -12.28 -2.93
C GLN A 146 -10.00 -11.27 -3.67
N LEU A 147 -11.24 -11.05 -3.21
CA LEU A 147 -12.17 -10.09 -3.81
C LEU A 147 -11.70 -8.65 -3.63
N ASN A 148 -11.11 -8.33 -2.46
CA ASN A 148 -10.53 -7.02 -2.21
C ASN A 148 -9.35 -6.73 -3.15
N LEU A 149 -8.41 -7.68 -3.31
CA LEU A 149 -7.29 -7.55 -4.25
C LEU A 149 -7.75 -7.50 -5.71
N LEU A 150 -8.77 -8.29 -6.08
CA LEU A 150 -9.35 -8.25 -7.43
C LEU A 150 -9.99 -6.90 -7.73
N TYR A 151 -10.68 -6.32 -6.74
CA TYR A 151 -11.22 -4.97 -6.87
C TYR A 151 -10.08 -3.96 -7.09
N GLN A 152 -9.01 -4.02 -6.33
CA GLN A 152 -7.91 -3.09 -6.45
C GLN A 152 -7.14 -3.22 -7.76
N TYR A 153 -7.18 -4.37 -8.43
CA TYR A 153 -6.49 -4.56 -9.71
C TYR A 153 -6.92 -3.55 -10.78
N TRP A 154 -8.23 -3.39 -11.00
CA TRP A 154 -8.74 -2.55 -12.08
C TRP A 154 -8.61 -1.05 -11.82
N ILE A 155 -8.48 -0.61 -10.56
CA ILE A 155 -8.32 0.81 -10.24
C ILE A 155 -6.91 1.33 -10.53
N HIS A 156 -5.94 0.45 -10.83
CA HIS A 156 -4.59 0.84 -11.26
C HIS A 156 -4.56 1.25 -12.72
N THR A 157 -5.19 2.37 -13.05
CA THR A 157 -5.28 2.84 -14.45
C THR A 157 -5.38 4.36 -14.55
N GLU A 158 -4.78 4.91 -15.59
CA GLU A 158 -4.98 6.29 -16.04
C GLU A 158 -6.07 6.38 -17.12
N ALA A 159 -6.59 5.25 -17.64
CA ALA A 159 -7.58 5.23 -18.71
C ALA A 159 -8.99 5.67 -18.26
N ILE A 160 -9.26 5.66 -16.96
CA ILE A 160 -10.51 6.11 -16.34
C ILE A 160 -10.20 7.37 -15.54
N ASP A 161 -10.73 8.51 -15.95
CA ASP A 161 -10.53 9.78 -15.26
C ASP A 161 -11.23 9.74 -13.88
N ARG A 162 -12.53 9.99 -13.84
CA ARG A 162 -13.35 9.94 -12.61
C ARG A 162 -14.65 9.21 -12.85
N LEU A 163 -15.11 8.55 -11.82
CA LEU A 163 -16.42 7.93 -11.81
C LEU A 163 -17.48 8.94 -11.34
N PRO A 164 -18.80 8.64 -11.54
CA PRO A 164 -19.87 9.49 -11.02
C PRO A 164 -19.77 9.74 -9.52
N LYS A 165 -20.09 10.98 -9.08
CA LYS A 165 -19.97 11.43 -7.69
C LYS A 165 -20.49 10.44 -6.62
N PRO A 166 -21.64 9.76 -6.78
CA PRO A 166 -22.10 8.80 -5.77
C PRO A 166 -21.14 7.61 -5.59
N ILE A 167 -20.45 7.17 -6.66
CA ILE A 167 -19.45 6.09 -6.61
C ILE A 167 -18.19 6.60 -5.94
N GLU A 168 -17.67 7.75 -6.35
CA GLU A 168 -16.52 8.42 -5.74
C GLU A 168 -16.76 8.75 -4.24
N ALA A 169 -17.99 8.92 -3.82
CA ALA A 169 -18.32 9.21 -2.43
C ALA A 169 -18.08 8.01 -1.51
N VAL A 170 -18.21 6.78 -2.02
CA VAL A 170 -18.22 5.53 -1.22
C VAL A 170 -17.05 4.62 -1.54
N PHE A 171 -16.71 4.47 -2.81
CA PHE A 171 -15.73 3.49 -3.28
C PHE A 171 -14.38 4.12 -3.57
N ASN A 172 -13.32 3.35 -3.35
CA ASN A 172 -12.01 3.68 -3.87
C ASN A 172 -12.02 3.48 -5.40
N THR A 173 -11.69 4.54 -6.13
CA THR A 173 -11.78 4.59 -7.58
C THR A 173 -10.41 4.83 -8.20
N PRO A 174 -10.25 4.75 -9.53
CA PRO A 174 -8.99 5.08 -10.16
C PRO A 174 -8.43 6.45 -9.76
N SER A 175 -9.28 7.50 -9.65
CA SER A 175 -8.82 8.83 -9.24
C SER A 175 -8.27 8.85 -7.81
N HIS A 176 -8.90 8.15 -6.88
CA HIS A 176 -8.42 8.05 -5.50
C HIS A 176 -7.12 7.24 -5.40
N HIS A 177 -7.02 6.16 -6.15
CA HIS A 177 -5.86 5.27 -6.09
C HIS A 177 -4.64 5.85 -6.83
N ARG A 178 -4.86 6.69 -7.86
CA ARG A 178 -3.78 7.50 -8.44
C ARG A 178 -3.16 8.44 -7.41
N VAL A 179 -3.98 9.14 -6.62
CA VAL A 179 -3.50 9.98 -5.49
C VAL A 179 -2.67 9.16 -4.52
N HIS A 180 -3.15 7.97 -4.14
CA HIS A 180 -2.42 7.06 -3.26
C HIS A 180 -1.02 6.71 -3.80
N HIS A 181 -0.87 6.50 -5.10
CA HIS A 181 0.42 6.24 -5.76
C HIS A 181 1.23 7.50 -6.08
N GLY A 182 0.72 8.67 -5.71
CA GLY A 182 1.35 9.95 -6.01
C GLY A 182 2.57 10.24 -5.14
N ALA A 183 3.72 10.55 -5.77
CA ALA A 183 4.92 11.06 -5.11
C ALA A 183 4.89 12.58 -4.91
N ASN A 184 3.81 13.26 -5.29
CA ASN A 184 3.62 14.68 -5.04
C ASN A 184 3.49 14.94 -3.52
N PRO A 185 4.09 16.00 -2.96
CA PRO A 185 4.07 16.24 -1.51
C PRO A 185 2.67 16.23 -0.86
N GLN A 186 1.65 16.78 -1.55
CA GLN A 186 0.27 16.81 -1.05
C GLN A 186 -0.43 15.45 -1.08
N TYR A 187 0.08 14.47 -1.81
CA TYR A 187 -0.52 13.14 -1.98
C TYR A 187 0.16 12.07 -1.14
N LEU A 188 1.30 12.39 -0.52
CA LEU A 188 1.98 11.44 0.36
C LEU A 188 1.07 11.04 1.53
N ASP A 189 1.04 9.76 1.83
CA ASP A 189 0.30 9.20 2.96
C ASP A 189 -1.21 9.49 2.92
N LYS A 190 -1.83 9.35 1.73
CA LYS A 190 -3.26 9.55 1.47
C LYS A 190 -3.91 8.33 0.83
N ASN A 191 -5.25 8.21 1.01
CA ASN A 191 -6.14 7.28 0.30
C ASN A 191 -5.76 5.80 0.44
N TYR A 192 -5.75 5.28 1.67
CA TYR A 192 -5.37 3.89 1.99
C TYR A 192 -6.47 2.84 1.76
N GLY A 193 -7.71 3.26 1.49
CA GLY A 193 -8.85 2.34 1.34
C GLY A 193 -8.62 1.27 0.26
N GLY A 194 -9.06 0.04 0.53
CA GLY A 194 -9.06 -1.04 -0.46
C GLY A 194 -10.23 -0.91 -1.44
N ILE A 195 -11.44 -1.24 -0.99
CA ILE A 195 -12.68 -1.11 -1.75
C ILE A 195 -13.40 0.20 -1.40
N LEU A 196 -13.46 0.53 -0.10
CA LEU A 196 -14.24 1.66 0.41
C LEU A 196 -13.32 2.83 0.79
N ILE A 197 -13.53 3.97 0.11
CA ILE A 197 -12.85 5.23 0.43
C ILE A 197 -13.41 5.90 1.70
N VAL A 198 -14.52 5.38 2.22
CA VAL A 198 -15.17 5.92 3.42
C VAL A 198 -14.26 5.86 4.64
N TRP A 199 -13.33 4.90 4.71
CA TRP A 199 -12.37 4.81 5.81
C TRP A 199 -11.42 6.01 5.82
N ASP A 200 -10.92 6.41 4.65
CA ASP A 200 -10.06 7.59 4.52
C ASP A 200 -10.78 8.87 4.93
N LYS A 201 -12.03 9.00 4.54
CA LYS A 201 -12.87 10.14 4.95
C LYS A 201 -13.14 10.15 6.45
N LEU A 202 -13.38 8.98 7.03
CA LEU A 202 -13.65 8.83 8.46
C LEU A 202 -12.42 9.14 9.32
N PHE A 203 -11.23 8.71 8.86
CA PHE A 203 -9.98 8.83 9.63
C PHE A 203 -9.06 9.97 9.14
N GLY A 204 -9.55 10.85 8.24
CA GLY A 204 -8.89 12.10 7.85
C GLY A 204 -7.69 11.91 6.90
N THR A 205 -7.62 10.78 6.19
CA THR A 205 -6.57 10.49 5.22
C THR A 205 -7.00 10.66 3.76
N PHE A 206 -8.24 11.11 3.54
CA PHE A 206 -8.76 11.35 2.18
C PHE A 206 -8.17 12.61 1.55
N GLU A 207 -7.72 12.48 0.30
CA GLU A 207 -7.29 13.59 -0.55
C GLU A 207 -7.84 13.39 -1.97
N PRO A 208 -8.52 14.40 -2.56
CA PRO A 208 -8.98 14.31 -3.94
C PRO A 208 -7.83 14.53 -4.93
N GLU A 209 -7.94 13.95 -6.12
CA GLU A 209 -7.02 14.24 -7.22
C GLU A 209 -7.29 15.63 -7.79
N VAL A 210 -6.40 16.58 -7.53
CA VAL A 210 -6.52 17.98 -7.99
C VAL A 210 -5.35 18.42 -8.86
N ARG A 211 -4.27 17.64 -8.91
CA ARG A 211 -3.07 17.92 -9.72
C ARG A 211 -2.61 16.67 -10.43
N ARG A 212 -1.87 16.83 -11.52
CA ARG A 212 -1.21 15.73 -12.22
C ARG A 212 -0.35 14.93 -11.25
N ILE A 213 -0.53 13.61 -11.30
CA ILE A 213 0.21 12.69 -10.42
C ILE A 213 1.60 12.42 -10.98
N LYS A 214 2.61 12.51 -10.12
CA LYS A 214 3.95 11.97 -10.37
C LYS A 214 4.05 10.62 -9.67
N TYR A 215 4.31 9.57 -10.43
CA TYR A 215 4.43 8.22 -9.89
C TYR A 215 5.86 7.87 -9.51
N GLY A 216 6.02 6.81 -8.73
CA GLY A 216 7.29 6.35 -8.18
C GLY A 216 7.47 6.78 -6.74
N LEU A 217 8.72 6.79 -6.31
CA LEU A 217 9.11 7.16 -4.95
C LEU A 217 9.59 8.62 -4.92
N THR A 218 9.57 9.25 -3.75
CA THR A 218 10.21 10.56 -3.54
C THR A 218 11.70 10.54 -3.92
N LYS A 219 12.33 9.35 -3.80
CA LYS A 219 13.66 9.05 -4.32
C LYS A 219 13.63 7.71 -5.06
N ASN A 220 13.56 7.76 -6.37
CA ASN A 220 13.45 6.57 -7.21
C ASN A 220 14.69 5.67 -7.15
N ILE A 221 14.49 4.36 -7.13
CA ILE A 221 15.55 3.35 -7.06
C ILE A 221 16.24 3.09 -8.40
N LYS A 222 15.65 3.53 -9.52
CA LYS A 222 16.18 3.45 -10.89
C LYS A 222 16.68 2.07 -11.29
N THR A 223 15.92 1.02 -10.95
CA THR A 223 16.27 -0.38 -11.25
C THR A 223 15.04 -1.18 -11.64
N PHE A 224 15.27 -2.20 -12.50
CA PHE A 224 14.27 -3.22 -12.82
C PHE A 224 14.66 -4.60 -12.23
N ASN A 225 15.71 -4.66 -11.39
CA ASN A 225 16.10 -5.90 -10.74
C ASN A 225 15.13 -6.24 -9.61
N PRO A 226 14.41 -7.38 -9.67
CA PRO A 226 13.37 -7.71 -8.70
C PRO A 226 13.90 -7.89 -7.27
N ILE A 227 15.14 -8.34 -7.08
CA ILE A 227 15.75 -8.46 -5.76
C ILE A 227 15.99 -7.07 -5.15
N GLN A 228 16.52 -6.14 -5.95
CA GLN A 228 16.69 -4.75 -5.49
C GLN A 228 15.34 -4.09 -5.20
N ILE A 229 14.36 -4.27 -6.08
CA ILE A 229 12.99 -3.75 -5.89
C ILE A 229 12.42 -4.28 -4.58
N GLY A 230 12.54 -5.57 -4.29
CA GLY A 230 11.92 -6.21 -3.12
C GLY A 230 12.61 -5.92 -1.79
N TYR A 231 13.92 -5.60 -1.80
CA TYR A 231 14.70 -5.59 -0.55
C TYR A 231 15.51 -4.34 -0.27
N HIS A 232 15.53 -3.33 -1.17
CA HIS A 232 16.35 -2.12 -0.99
C HIS A 232 16.09 -1.44 0.36
N GLU A 233 14.83 -1.25 0.74
CA GLU A 233 14.47 -0.55 1.98
C GLU A 233 14.79 -1.38 3.23
N PHE A 234 14.68 -2.70 3.19
CA PHE A 234 15.16 -3.57 4.28
C PHE A 234 16.67 -3.45 4.47
N ILE A 235 17.43 -3.34 3.35
CA ILE A 235 18.87 -3.11 3.37
C ILE A 235 19.20 -1.74 3.96
N ASP A 236 18.44 -0.71 3.58
CA ASP A 236 18.64 0.65 4.09
C ASP A 236 18.31 0.74 5.58
N ILE A 237 17.23 0.12 6.07
CA ILE A 237 16.94 -0.03 7.51
C ILE A 237 18.12 -0.70 8.22
N ALA A 238 18.64 -1.81 7.70
CA ALA A 238 19.74 -2.53 8.32
C ALA A 238 21.03 -1.67 8.37
N ARG A 239 21.29 -0.88 7.32
CA ARG A 239 22.42 0.07 7.25
C ARG A 239 22.28 1.16 8.32
N ASP A 240 21.10 1.80 8.40
CA ASP A 240 20.83 2.89 9.33
C ASP A 240 20.90 2.42 10.80
N VAL A 241 20.33 1.25 11.10
CA VAL A 241 20.42 0.62 12.44
C VAL A 241 21.86 0.28 12.83
N ARG A 242 22.71 -0.15 11.88
CA ARG A 242 24.13 -0.45 12.15
C ARG A 242 24.94 0.81 12.33
N SER A 243 24.67 1.88 11.58
CA SER A 243 25.44 3.12 11.60
C SER A 243 25.09 4.04 12.77
N THR A 244 23.90 3.88 13.37
CA THR A 244 23.43 4.76 14.45
C THR A 244 23.74 4.20 15.85
N LYS A 245 23.98 5.12 16.81
CA LYS A 245 24.17 4.79 18.22
C LYS A 245 22.87 4.94 19.01
N GLY A 246 22.77 4.16 20.07
CA GLY A 246 21.64 4.20 21.01
C GLY A 246 20.39 3.43 20.52
N LEU A 247 19.79 2.67 21.44
CA LEU A 247 18.64 1.81 21.15
C LEU A 247 17.43 2.62 20.64
N ARG A 248 17.19 3.81 21.21
CA ARG A 248 16.07 4.69 20.79
C ARG A 248 16.16 5.05 19.31
N ASN A 249 17.35 5.41 18.82
CA ASN A 249 17.54 5.76 17.41
C ASN A 249 17.44 4.52 16.50
N LYS A 250 17.99 3.38 16.94
CA LYS A 250 17.84 2.11 16.22
C LYS A 250 16.38 1.71 16.05
N LEU A 251 15.60 1.77 17.13
CA LEU A 251 14.17 1.52 17.08
C LEU A 251 13.42 2.59 16.24
N GLY A 252 13.89 3.85 16.29
CA GLY A 252 13.35 4.92 15.45
C GLY A 252 13.47 4.62 13.96
N TYR A 253 14.63 4.15 13.49
CA TYR A 253 14.83 3.75 12.10
C TYR A 253 13.98 2.57 11.65
N VAL A 254 13.51 1.74 12.59
CA VAL A 254 12.66 0.58 12.28
C VAL A 254 11.17 0.93 12.32
N PHE A 255 10.74 1.68 13.35
CA PHE A 255 9.32 1.80 13.70
C PHE A 255 8.72 3.20 13.53
N ARG A 256 9.51 4.23 13.28
CA ARG A 256 8.99 5.56 12.91
C ARG A 256 8.72 5.65 11.41
N SER A 257 8.22 6.81 10.98
CA SER A 257 7.90 7.04 9.56
C SER A 257 9.12 6.86 8.64
N PRO A 258 8.93 6.50 7.38
CA PRO A 258 10.02 6.21 6.42
C PRO A 258 11.07 7.33 6.28
N GLY A 259 10.68 8.59 6.40
CA GLY A 259 11.58 9.75 6.30
C GLY A 259 12.22 10.18 7.63
N TRP A 260 11.94 9.48 8.74
CA TRP A 260 12.44 9.91 10.04
C TRP A 260 13.96 9.80 10.16
N GLN A 261 14.57 10.83 10.78
CA GLN A 261 15.97 10.89 11.15
C GLN A 261 16.11 11.25 12.64
N PRO A 262 17.14 10.74 13.35
CA PRO A 262 17.43 11.23 14.70
C PRO A 262 17.74 12.73 14.66
N ALA A 263 17.34 13.46 15.70
CA ALA A 263 17.74 14.85 15.85
C ALA A 263 19.28 14.97 15.83
N ALA A 264 19.79 15.96 15.13
CA ALA A 264 21.21 16.27 15.15
C ALA A 264 21.66 16.47 16.61
N THR A 265 22.78 15.89 17.00
CA THR A 265 23.31 16.04 18.35
C THR A 265 23.57 17.54 18.61
N GLY A 266 22.69 18.20 19.38
CA GLY A 266 22.79 19.62 19.73
C GLY A 266 21.50 20.43 19.55
N GLU A 267 20.48 19.93 18.89
CA GLU A 267 19.18 20.61 18.85
C GLU A 267 18.18 19.99 19.85
N PRO A 268 17.43 20.82 20.63
CA PRO A 268 16.38 20.30 21.48
C PRO A 268 15.31 19.62 20.63
N ALA A 269 14.88 18.43 21.06
CA ALA A 269 13.80 17.70 20.39
C ALA A 269 12.53 18.56 20.39
N ASN A 270 12.22 19.19 19.26
CA ASN A 270 10.92 19.80 19.06
C ASN A 270 9.87 18.68 19.04
N ALA A 271 8.97 18.73 20.02
CA ALA A 271 7.80 17.90 20.12
C ALA A 271 6.89 18.19 18.91
N ALA A 272 6.63 17.18 18.10
CA ALA A 272 5.54 17.13 17.14
C ALA A 272 4.70 15.89 17.48
#